data_aa9d1f990a55e277e42d7f324dad4aac
#
_entry.id   aa9d1f990a55e277e42d7f324dad4aac
#
_cell.length_a   1.000
_cell.length_b   1.000
_cell.length_c   1.000
_cell.angle_alpha   90.00
_cell.angle_beta   90.00
_cell.angle_gamma   90.00
#
_symmetry.space_group_name_H-M   'P 1'
#
loop_
_entity.id
_entity.type
_entity.pdbx_description
1 polymer ?
#
loop_
_entity_poly.entity_id
_entity_poly.type
_entity_poly.pdbx_seq_one_letter_code
_entity_poly.pdbx_strand_id
1 'polypeptide(L)'
;MDESASMPWFPAWGIQFSEPIENPSSVVSVFNEWRPSDRWLLLSYHAACSEVRLWTAWSALRRREESGRMIARTPDAEFLRLISGTRQLSVAFQRAGLSEGDESAWIVCLPDYAMGDEFGDIEIHRSAYSDNDIEATRLIEHLDAKLLAKRPIPTDEGLIRLDAKDIEEIVEASDRENVFLTHSALADM
;
A
#
# COMPACT_ATOMS: atom_id res chain seq x y z
N MET A 1 1.67 -32.57 8.75
CA MET A 1 0.74 -31.45 8.63
C MET A 1 1.60 -30.25 8.35
N ASP A 2 1.58 -29.83 7.12
CA ASP A 2 2.42 -28.74 6.60
C ASP A 2 1.81 -27.43 7.08
N GLU A 3 2.35 -26.84 8.13
CA GLU A 3 2.11 -25.45 8.47
C GLU A 3 2.88 -24.60 7.45
N SER A 4 2.36 -24.53 6.23
CA SER A 4 2.77 -23.47 5.33
C SER A 4 2.38 -22.17 6.02
N ALA A 5 3.37 -21.42 6.48
CA ALA A 5 3.18 -20.07 6.98
C ALA A 5 2.31 -19.33 5.97
N SER A 6 1.04 -19.14 6.32
CA SER A 6 0.11 -18.44 5.44
C SER A 6 0.60 -17.01 5.33
N MET A 7 1.01 -16.60 4.13
CA MET A 7 1.33 -15.21 3.85
C MET A 7 0.20 -14.32 4.38
N PRO A 8 0.52 -13.26 5.13
CA PRO A 8 -0.48 -12.35 5.66
C PRO A 8 -1.30 -11.78 4.50
N TRP A 9 -2.64 -11.84 4.60
CA TRP A 9 -3.51 -11.30 3.57
C TRP A 9 -3.90 -9.86 3.90
N PHE A 10 -3.30 -8.89 3.21
CA PHE A 10 -3.60 -7.48 3.43
C PHE A 10 -4.90 -7.06 2.70
N PRO A 11 -5.77 -6.23 3.32
CA PRO A 11 -6.96 -5.69 2.66
C PRO A 11 -6.58 -4.68 1.56
N ALA A 12 -6.30 -5.22 0.38
CA ALA A 12 -5.93 -4.46 -0.80
C ALA A 12 -6.56 -5.09 -2.05
N TRP A 13 -7.15 -4.25 -2.89
CA TRP A 13 -7.83 -4.62 -4.14
C TRP A 13 -7.10 -3.99 -5.30
N GLY A 14 -6.54 -4.82 -6.20
CA GLY A 14 -6.00 -4.36 -7.47
C GLY A 14 -7.10 -3.88 -8.37
N ILE A 15 -6.91 -2.74 -9.01
CA ILE A 15 -7.87 -2.17 -9.96
C ILE A 15 -7.17 -1.80 -11.26
N GLN A 16 -7.93 -1.88 -12.35
CA GLN A 16 -7.52 -1.40 -13.66
C GLN A 16 -8.52 -0.36 -14.14
N PHE A 17 -8.02 0.81 -14.50
CA PHE A 17 -8.81 1.88 -15.08
C PHE A 17 -9.23 1.54 -16.51
N SER A 18 -10.35 2.09 -16.96
CA SER A 18 -10.84 1.92 -18.33
C SER A 18 -9.91 2.55 -19.37
N GLU A 19 -9.24 3.65 -18.97
CA GLU A 19 -8.22 4.36 -19.75
C GLU A 19 -7.07 4.79 -18.85
N PRO A 20 -5.85 5.00 -19.38
CA PRO A 20 -4.74 5.53 -18.61
C PRO A 20 -5.10 6.84 -17.93
N ILE A 21 -4.62 7.05 -16.71
CA ILE A 21 -4.92 8.27 -15.94
C ILE A 21 -4.30 9.49 -16.64
N GLU A 22 -5.14 10.44 -17.04
CA GLU A 22 -4.68 11.74 -17.54
C GLU A 22 -4.41 12.72 -16.39
N ASN A 23 -5.27 12.72 -15.37
CA ASN A 23 -5.16 13.64 -14.23
C ASN A 23 -5.28 12.87 -12.91
N PRO A 24 -4.16 12.52 -12.26
CA PRO A 24 -4.16 11.81 -10.98
C PRO A 24 -4.94 12.54 -9.87
N SER A 25 -4.89 13.87 -9.85
CA SER A 25 -5.60 14.67 -8.83
C SER A 25 -7.10 14.52 -8.93
N SER A 26 -7.66 14.41 -10.14
CA SER A 26 -9.08 14.17 -10.35
C SER A 26 -9.51 12.79 -9.83
N VAL A 27 -8.73 11.75 -10.10
CA VAL A 27 -9.00 10.38 -9.61
C VAL A 27 -8.95 10.34 -8.08
N VAL A 28 -7.93 10.94 -7.48
CA VAL A 28 -7.79 11.04 -6.02
C VAL A 28 -8.94 11.84 -5.40
N SER A 29 -9.41 12.89 -6.07
CA SER A 29 -10.53 13.70 -5.59
C SER A 29 -11.83 12.89 -5.55
N VAL A 30 -12.14 12.15 -6.61
CA VAL A 30 -13.29 11.23 -6.64
C VAL A 30 -13.18 10.18 -5.55
N PHE A 31 -12.00 9.55 -5.42
CA PHE A 31 -11.78 8.56 -4.36
C PHE A 31 -12.00 9.14 -2.96
N ASN A 32 -11.46 10.32 -2.67
CA ASN A 32 -11.60 10.98 -1.37
C ASN A 32 -13.03 11.39 -1.06
N GLU A 33 -13.85 11.69 -2.06
CA GLU A 33 -15.27 12.00 -1.89
C GLU A 33 -16.07 10.77 -1.42
N TRP A 34 -15.71 9.58 -1.91
CA TRP A 34 -16.49 8.36 -1.70
C TRP A 34 -15.88 7.39 -0.69
N ARG A 35 -14.62 7.54 -0.30
CA ARG A 35 -13.97 6.65 0.68
C ARG A 35 -14.63 6.76 2.06
N PRO A 36 -14.77 5.65 2.80
CA PRO A 36 -15.41 5.65 4.12
C PRO A 36 -14.67 6.47 5.18
N SER A 37 -13.35 6.54 5.10
CA SER A 37 -12.50 7.26 6.04
C SER A 37 -11.09 7.51 5.47
N ASP A 38 -10.26 8.21 6.23
CA ASP A 38 -8.83 8.41 5.93
C ASP A 38 -7.96 7.16 6.16
N ARG A 39 -8.58 6.02 6.47
CA ARG A 39 -7.93 4.70 6.46
C ARG A 39 -8.03 4.00 5.11
N TRP A 40 -8.62 4.63 4.13
CA TRP A 40 -8.69 4.15 2.76
C TRP A 40 -7.85 5.03 1.86
N LEU A 41 -7.01 4.42 1.03
CA LEU A 41 -6.13 5.16 0.11
C LEU A 41 -6.00 4.46 -1.24
N LEU A 42 -5.60 5.26 -2.23
CA LEU A 42 -5.11 4.78 -3.52
C LEU A 42 -3.59 4.69 -3.47
N LEU A 43 -3.06 3.57 -3.91
CA LEU A 43 -1.64 3.30 -3.99
C LEU A 43 -1.28 2.95 -5.42
N SER A 44 -0.17 3.48 -5.94
CA SER A 44 0.37 3.08 -7.24
C SER A 44 0.53 1.57 -7.31
N TYR A 45 0.17 0.98 -8.45
CA TYR A 45 0.20 -0.46 -8.64
C TYR A 45 1.56 -1.09 -8.29
N HIS A 46 2.64 -0.47 -8.69
CA HIS A 46 3.99 -0.96 -8.49
C HIS A 46 4.56 -0.67 -7.09
N ALA A 47 3.94 0.25 -6.33
CA ALA A 47 4.39 0.60 -4.98
C ALA A 47 4.01 -0.42 -3.92
N ALA A 48 2.96 -1.22 -4.13
CA ALA A 48 2.52 -2.22 -3.16
C ALA A 48 3.55 -3.33 -2.95
N CYS A 49 4.19 -3.80 -4.00
CA CYS A 49 5.23 -4.81 -4.04
C CYS A 49 4.80 -6.19 -3.52
N SER A 50 4.43 -6.34 -2.25
CA SER A 50 4.05 -7.62 -1.66
C SER A 50 3.11 -7.46 -0.47
N GLU A 51 2.46 -8.55 -0.08
CA GLU A 51 1.66 -8.62 1.15
C GLU A 51 2.49 -8.25 2.38
N VAL A 52 3.70 -8.78 2.46
CA VAL A 52 4.64 -8.52 3.57
C VAL A 52 4.98 -7.04 3.67
N ARG A 53 5.20 -6.37 2.53
CA ARG A 53 5.50 -4.95 2.52
C ARG A 53 4.32 -4.11 2.99
N LEU A 54 3.12 -4.39 2.51
CA LEU A 54 1.90 -3.72 2.96
C LEU A 54 1.72 -3.88 4.46
N TRP A 55 1.87 -5.11 4.96
CA TRP A 55 1.80 -5.41 6.39
C TRP A 55 2.89 -4.69 7.20
N THR A 56 4.12 -4.67 6.72
CA THR A 56 5.25 -4.01 7.41
C THR A 56 5.02 -2.50 7.53
N ALA A 57 4.59 -1.84 6.45
CA ALA A 57 4.27 -0.41 6.47
C ALA A 57 3.07 -0.12 7.40
N TRP A 58 2.05 -0.97 7.38
CA TRP A 58 0.89 -0.85 8.28
C TRP A 58 1.27 -1.07 9.74
N SER A 59 2.08 -2.07 10.06
CA SER A 59 2.56 -2.31 11.42
C SER A 59 3.36 -1.12 11.97
N ALA A 60 4.22 -0.52 11.12
CA ALA A 60 4.94 0.71 11.48
C ALA A 60 3.99 1.89 11.70
N LEU A 61 2.97 2.06 10.84
CA LEU A 61 1.92 3.06 11.02
C LEU A 61 1.22 2.89 12.37
N ARG A 62 0.75 1.67 12.69
CA ARG A 62 0.04 1.41 13.96
C ARG A 62 0.88 1.76 15.18
N ARG A 63 2.16 1.37 15.21
CA ARG A 63 3.08 1.75 16.28
C ARG A 63 3.23 3.27 16.43
N ARG A 64 3.24 4.00 15.31
CA ARG A 64 3.34 5.46 15.33
C ARG A 64 2.06 6.13 15.80
N GLU A 65 0.90 5.61 15.40
CA GLU A 65 -0.40 6.08 15.90
C GLU A 65 -0.48 5.93 17.42
N GLU A 66 -0.20 4.75 17.95
CA GLU A 66 -0.27 4.48 19.39
C GLU A 66 0.73 5.28 20.22
N SER A 67 1.91 5.52 19.67
CA SER A 67 2.94 6.32 20.34
C SER A 67 2.83 7.83 20.11
N GLY A 68 1.86 8.29 19.30
CA GLY A 68 1.70 9.70 18.94
C GLY A 68 2.88 10.26 18.12
N ARG A 69 3.56 9.42 17.32
CA ARG A 69 4.76 9.78 16.57
C ARG A 69 4.54 9.87 15.05
N MET A 70 3.30 9.90 14.60
CA MET A 70 3.04 10.14 13.17
C MET A 70 3.62 11.49 12.73
N ILE A 71 4.23 11.51 11.56
CA ILE A 71 4.73 12.72 10.91
C ILE A 71 3.61 13.36 10.09
N ALA A 72 2.85 12.53 9.36
CA ALA A 72 1.67 12.98 8.64
C ALA A 72 0.48 13.16 9.58
N ARG A 73 -0.52 13.93 9.12
CA ARG A 73 -1.73 14.22 9.91
C ARG A 73 -2.76 13.10 9.86
N THR A 74 -2.73 12.27 8.83
CA THR A 74 -3.72 11.23 8.56
C THR A 74 -3.06 9.88 8.32
N PRO A 75 -3.73 8.77 8.65
CA PRO A 75 -3.19 7.41 8.49
C PRO A 75 -2.78 7.08 7.06
N ASP A 76 -3.59 7.47 6.06
CA ASP A 76 -3.29 7.28 4.64
C ASP A 76 -2.00 7.97 4.20
N ALA A 77 -1.81 9.22 4.58
CA ALA A 77 -0.61 9.97 4.27
C ALA A 77 0.63 9.43 5.00
N GLU A 78 0.49 8.99 6.25
CA GLU A 78 1.56 8.36 7.00
C GLU A 78 1.93 6.99 6.39
N PHE A 79 0.94 6.21 5.97
CA PHE A 79 1.19 4.94 5.28
C PHE A 79 1.93 5.15 3.95
N LEU A 80 1.50 6.12 3.12
CA LEU A 80 2.20 6.46 1.88
C LEU A 80 3.67 6.85 2.13
N ARG A 81 3.92 7.61 3.19
CA ARG A 81 5.26 8.00 3.60
C ARG A 81 6.11 6.77 3.98
N LEU A 82 5.57 5.88 4.81
CA LEU A 82 6.25 4.67 5.27
C LEU A 82 6.56 3.72 4.11
N ILE A 83 5.57 3.44 3.25
CA ILE A 83 5.75 2.51 2.14
C ILE A 83 6.70 3.07 1.06
N SER A 84 6.82 4.37 0.93
CA SER A 84 7.73 5.01 -0.02
C SER A 84 9.15 5.23 0.50
N GLY A 85 9.42 4.91 1.77
CA GLY A 85 10.73 5.03 2.36
C GLY A 85 11.24 6.46 2.51
N THR A 86 10.35 7.44 2.74
CA THR A 86 10.72 8.85 2.85
C THR A 86 10.03 9.54 4.02
N ARG A 87 10.65 10.62 4.50
CA ARG A 87 10.04 11.50 5.51
C ARG A 87 9.28 12.68 4.89
N GLN A 88 9.44 12.91 3.60
CA GLN A 88 8.82 14.04 2.87
C GLN A 88 7.55 13.58 2.16
N LEU A 89 6.40 14.15 2.51
CA LEU A 89 5.11 13.79 1.93
C LEU A 89 5.06 14.03 0.41
N SER A 90 5.65 15.10 -0.10
CA SER A 90 5.70 15.36 -1.54
C SER A 90 6.43 14.23 -2.31
N VAL A 91 7.52 13.73 -1.75
CA VAL A 91 8.27 12.60 -2.32
C VAL A 91 7.46 11.31 -2.17
N ALA A 92 6.75 11.12 -1.04
CA ALA A 92 5.89 9.96 -0.83
C ALA A 92 4.79 9.87 -1.90
N PHE A 93 4.12 10.98 -2.19
CA PHE A 93 3.10 11.04 -3.24
C PHE A 93 3.68 10.75 -4.63
N GLN A 94 4.87 11.23 -4.93
CA GLN A 94 5.54 10.94 -6.22
C GLN A 94 5.90 9.47 -6.37
N ARG A 95 6.35 8.82 -5.29
CA ARG A 95 6.81 7.42 -5.31
C ARG A 95 5.68 6.41 -5.22
N ALA A 96 4.73 6.65 -4.35
CA ALA A 96 3.68 5.70 -4.01
C ALA A 96 2.27 6.12 -4.42
N GLY A 97 2.04 7.39 -4.73
CA GLY A 97 0.77 7.89 -5.26
C GLY A 97 0.59 7.58 -6.73
N LEU A 98 -0.59 7.92 -7.26
CA LEU A 98 -0.90 7.78 -8.68
C LEU A 98 -0.12 8.80 -9.52
N SER A 99 0.19 8.40 -10.74
CA SER A 99 0.85 9.24 -11.75
C SER A 99 0.07 9.27 -13.05
N GLU A 100 0.30 10.30 -13.86
CA GLU A 100 -0.21 10.36 -15.22
C GLU A 100 0.31 9.16 -16.01
N GLY A 101 -0.57 8.52 -16.78
CA GLY A 101 -0.28 7.32 -17.54
C GLY A 101 -0.45 5.99 -16.76
N ASP A 102 -0.70 6.02 -15.45
CA ASP A 102 -0.98 4.80 -14.71
C ASP A 102 -2.29 4.17 -15.23
N GLU A 103 -2.24 2.87 -15.51
CA GLU A 103 -3.41 2.08 -15.95
C GLU A 103 -4.03 1.28 -14.82
N SER A 104 -3.29 1.08 -13.74
CA SER A 104 -3.67 0.23 -12.61
C SER A 104 -3.26 0.85 -11.28
N ALA A 105 -3.98 0.49 -10.23
CA ALA A 105 -3.71 0.94 -8.87
C ALA A 105 -4.13 -0.11 -7.84
N TRP A 106 -3.89 0.19 -6.56
CA TRP A 106 -4.47 -0.55 -5.43
C TRP A 106 -5.38 0.38 -4.63
N ILE A 107 -6.57 -0.09 -4.31
CA ILE A 107 -7.34 0.42 -3.19
C ILE A 107 -6.87 -0.34 -1.96
N VAL A 108 -6.49 0.39 -0.92
CA VAL A 108 -5.96 -0.20 0.32
C VAL A 108 -6.81 0.28 1.48
N CYS A 109 -7.22 -0.65 2.34
CA CYS A 109 -7.86 -0.37 3.62
C CYS A 109 -6.87 -0.68 4.75
N LEU A 110 -6.66 0.29 5.64
CA LEU A 110 -5.75 0.18 6.78
C LEU A 110 -6.53 -0.26 8.02
N PRO A 111 -6.46 -1.52 8.46
CA PRO A 111 -7.20 -1.98 9.62
C PRO A 111 -6.84 -1.20 10.89
N ASP A 112 -7.85 -0.98 11.74
CA ASP A 112 -7.71 -0.28 13.02
C ASP A 112 -7.83 -1.26 14.18
N TYR A 113 -6.91 -2.23 14.24
CA TYR A 113 -6.86 -3.17 15.36
C TYR A 113 -5.95 -2.61 16.45
N ALA A 114 -6.33 -2.87 17.70
CA ALA A 114 -5.45 -2.62 18.83
C ALA A 114 -4.17 -3.45 18.69
N MET A 115 -3.02 -2.81 18.86
CA MET A 115 -1.75 -3.50 18.93
C MET A 115 -1.66 -4.14 20.31
N GLY A 116 -1.56 -5.47 20.37
CA GLY A 116 -1.31 -6.17 21.64
C GLY A 116 0.08 -5.84 22.20
N ASP A 117 0.27 -6.09 23.49
CA ASP A 117 1.55 -5.84 24.18
C ASP A 117 2.69 -6.75 23.70
N GLU A 118 2.39 -7.79 22.93
CA GLU A 118 3.37 -8.76 22.44
C GLU A 118 3.77 -8.44 20.99
N PHE A 119 5.05 -8.19 20.81
CA PHE A 119 5.68 -7.98 19.51
C PHE A 119 5.57 -9.25 18.65
N GLY A 120 4.82 -9.20 17.58
CA GLY A 120 4.78 -10.25 16.57
C GLY A 120 3.44 -10.97 16.39
N ASP A 121 2.47 -10.80 17.28
CA ASP A 121 1.18 -11.52 17.22
C ASP A 121 0.05 -10.77 16.50
N ILE A 122 0.39 -9.75 15.69
CA ILE A 122 -0.63 -9.01 14.96
C ILE A 122 -0.87 -9.68 13.62
N GLU A 123 -1.89 -10.52 13.59
CA GLU A 123 -2.40 -11.07 12.35
C GLU A 123 -3.55 -10.20 11.79
N ILE A 124 -3.45 -9.85 10.52
CA ILE A 124 -4.61 -9.35 9.80
C ILE A 124 -5.40 -10.56 9.30
N HIS A 125 -6.54 -10.80 9.93
CA HIS A 125 -7.41 -11.88 9.50
C HIS A 125 -7.94 -11.64 8.08
N ARG A 126 -8.11 -12.71 7.30
CA ARG A 126 -8.69 -12.64 5.95
C ARG A 126 -10.10 -12.04 5.95
N SER A 127 -10.82 -12.11 7.06
CA SER A 127 -12.10 -11.42 7.25
C SER A 127 -11.99 -9.91 7.04
N ALA A 128 -10.84 -9.29 7.36
CA ALA A 128 -10.64 -7.87 7.11
C ALA A 128 -10.74 -7.52 5.62
N TYR A 129 -10.36 -8.42 4.73
CA TYR A 129 -10.58 -8.26 3.30
C TYR A 129 -12.06 -8.44 2.96
N SER A 130 -12.68 -9.56 3.37
CA SER A 130 -14.09 -9.87 3.03
C SER A 130 -15.09 -8.87 3.62
N ASP A 131 -14.85 -8.39 4.84
CA ASP A 131 -15.73 -7.42 5.53
C ASP A 131 -15.73 -6.04 4.83
N ASN A 132 -14.64 -5.70 4.14
CA ASN A 132 -14.49 -4.43 3.42
C ASN A 132 -14.70 -4.55 1.89
N ASP A 133 -14.99 -5.74 1.38
CA ASP A 133 -15.10 -5.99 -0.06
C ASP A 133 -16.27 -5.22 -0.71
N ILE A 134 -17.37 -5.03 0.00
CA ILE A 134 -18.52 -4.25 -0.47
C ILE A 134 -18.12 -2.78 -0.69
N GLU A 135 -17.40 -2.18 0.27
CA GLU A 135 -16.94 -0.80 0.15
C GLU A 135 -15.88 -0.64 -0.94
N ALA A 136 -14.96 -1.60 -1.06
CA ALA A 136 -13.99 -1.62 -2.15
C ALA A 136 -14.67 -1.69 -3.51
N THR A 137 -15.68 -2.57 -3.68
CA THR A 137 -16.46 -2.70 -4.91
C THR A 137 -17.15 -1.38 -5.27
N ARG A 138 -17.76 -0.71 -4.30
CA ARG A 138 -18.39 0.60 -4.51
C ARG A 138 -17.37 1.66 -4.99
N LEU A 139 -16.19 1.70 -4.38
CA LEU A 139 -15.12 2.61 -4.80
C LEU A 139 -14.63 2.31 -6.22
N ILE A 140 -14.49 1.04 -6.59
CA ILE A 140 -14.12 0.60 -7.93
C ILE A 140 -15.13 1.11 -8.97
N GLU A 141 -16.43 1.02 -8.68
CA GLU A 141 -17.48 1.54 -9.54
C GLU A 141 -17.41 3.05 -9.72
N HIS A 142 -17.19 3.80 -8.63
CA HIS A 142 -17.04 5.27 -8.69
C HIS A 142 -15.79 5.72 -9.47
N LEU A 143 -14.76 4.90 -9.51
CA LEU A 143 -13.54 5.18 -10.26
C LEU A 143 -13.60 4.73 -11.74
N ASP A 144 -14.72 4.19 -12.20
CA ASP A 144 -14.86 3.57 -13.53
C ASP A 144 -13.74 2.56 -13.83
N ALA A 145 -13.44 1.73 -12.84
CA ALA A 145 -12.37 0.76 -12.88
C ALA A 145 -12.91 -0.67 -12.79
N LYS A 146 -12.05 -1.65 -13.02
CA LYS A 146 -12.35 -3.08 -12.89
C LYS A 146 -11.43 -3.72 -11.86
N LEU A 147 -11.97 -4.67 -11.09
CA LEU A 147 -11.18 -5.47 -10.17
C LEU A 147 -10.18 -6.35 -10.93
N LEU A 148 -8.92 -6.29 -10.51
CA LEU A 148 -7.88 -7.24 -10.94
C LEU A 148 -7.78 -8.36 -9.91
N ALA A 149 -8.02 -9.61 -10.38
CA ALA A 149 -7.86 -10.81 -9.55
C ALA A 149 -6.36 -11.15 -9.35
N LYS A 150 -5.58 -10.21 -8.83
CA LYS A 150 -4.14 -10.36 -8.61
C LYS A 150 -3.79 -9.90 -7.21
N ARG A 151 -2.66 -10.41 -6.69
CA ARG A 151 -2.06 -9.92 -5.45
C ARG A 151 -0.77 -9.16 -5.76
N PRO A 152 -0.29 -8.27 -4.85
CA PRO A 152 0.93 -7.51 -5.08
C PRO A 152 2.13 -8.41 -5.33
N ILE A 153 2.92 -8.07 -6.33
CA ILE A 153 4.19 -8.73 -6.66
C ILE A 153 5.29 -7.67 -6.87
N PRO A 154 6.54 -7.97 -6.53
CA PRO A 154 7.67 -7.07 -6.79
C PRO A 154 7.89 -6.87 -8.28
N THR A 155 8.07 -5.63 -8.71
CA THR A 155 8.31 -5.26 -10.11
C THR A 155 9.53 -4.34 -10.23
N ASP A 156 10.20 -4.36 -11.39
CA ASP A 156 11.32 -3.45 -11.68
C ASP A 156 10.84 -1.99 -11.70
N GLU A 157 9.65 -1.73 -12.22
CA GLU A 157 9.06 -0.39 -12.23
C GLU A 157 8.84 0.15 -10.81
N GLY A 158 8.45 -0.70 -9.87
CA GLY A 158 8.36 -0.33 -8.46
C GLY A 158 9.70 0.08 -7.86
N LEU A 159 10.78 -0.62 -8.21
CA LEU A 159 12.14 -0.25 -7.79
C LEU A 159 12.57 1.09 -8.38
N ILE A 160 12.28 1.34 -9.65
CA ILE A 160 12.56 2.62 -10.31
C ILE A 160 11.81 3.75 -9.62
N ARG A 161 10.54 3.57 -9.32
CA ARG A 161 9.72 4.57 -8.60
C ARG A 161 10.25 4.91 -7.21
N LEU A 162 10.86 3.94 -6.53
CA LEU A 162 11.49 4.15 -5.22
C LEU A 162 12.85 4.85 -5.29
N ASP A 163 13.37 5.11 -6.49
CA ASP A 163 14.73 5.61 -6.68
C ASP A 163 15.77 4.66 -6.02
N ALA A 164 15.51 3.36 -6.12
CA ALA A 164 16.41 2.33 -5.65
C ALA A 164 17.64 2.31 -6.57
N LYS A 165 18.79 2.63 -6.02
CA LYS A 165 20.07 2.52 -6.73
C LYS A 165 20.44 1.05 -6.80
N ASP A 166 21.14 0.64 -7.87
CA ASP A 166 21.68 -0.73 -8.07
C ASP A 166 20.67 -1.78 -8.58
N ILE A 167 19.69 -1.35 -9.39
CA ILE A 167 18.70 -2.25 -10.02
C ILE A 167 19.36 -3.31 -10.92
N GLU A 168 20.51 -3.01 -11.50
CA GLU A 168 21.22 -3.92 -12.44
C GLU A 168 21.73 -5.21 -11.77
N GLU A 169 21.89 -5.23 -10.45
CA GLU A 169 22.36 -6.38 -9.69
C GLU A 169 21.22 -7.25 -9.11
N ILE A 170 19.96 -6.81 -9.20
CA ILE A 170 18.83 -7.50 -8.57
C ILE A 170 18.22 -8.52 -9.53
N VAL A 171 18.64 -9.76 -9.45
CA VAL A 171 18.24 -10.83 -10.37
C VAL A 171 17.02 -11.60 -9.89
N GLU A 172 16.80 -11.77 -8.58
CA GLU A 172 15.74 -12.62 -8.02
C GLU A 172 14.57 -11.81 -7.39
N ALA A 173 13.36 -12.38 -7.40
CA ALA A 173 12.20 -11.72 -6.81
C ALA A 173 12.34 -11.48 -5.30
N SER A 174 13.01 -12.39 -4.57
CA SER A 174 13.34 -12.25 -3.16
C SER A 174 14.24 -11.05 -2.87
N ASP A 175 15.19 -10.78 -3.76
CA ASP A 175 16.10 -9.64 -3.60
C ASP A 175 15.38 -8.32 -3.84
N ARG A 176 14.44 -8.28 -4.80
CA ARG A 176 13.57 -7.13 -5.02
C ARG A 176 12.72 -6.82 -3.78
N GLU A 177 12.10 -7.83 -3.17
CA GLU A 177 11.32 -7.65 -1.95
C GLU A 177 12.17 -7.10 -0.80
N ASN A 178 13.38 -7.61 -0.61
CA ASN A 178 14.32 -7.12 0.41
C ASN A 178 14.68 -5.65 0.23
N VAL A 179 14.89 -5.19 -1.01
CA VAL A 179 15.14 -3.77 -1.30
C VAL A 179 13.92 -2.93 -0.91
N PHE A 180 12.72 -3.36 -1.27
CA PHE A 180 11.49 -2.69 -0.90
C PHE A 180 11.28 -2.61 0.63
N LEU A 181 11.55 -3.68 1.36
CA LEU A 181 11.46 -3.71 2.82
C LEU A 181 12.47 -2.78 3.48
N THR A 182 13.70 -2.75 2.95
CA THR A 182 14.75 -1.84 3.42
C THR A 182 14.34 -0.38 3.25
N HIS A 183 13.76 -0.01 2.11
CA HIS A 183 13.26 1.35 1.89
C HIS A 183 12.14 1.74 2.90
N SER A 184 11.24 0.81 3.20
CA SER A 184 10.20 1.06 4.20
C SER A 184 10.78 1.25 5.61
N ALA A 185 11.81 0.47 5.97
CA ALA A 185 12.50 0.60 7.25
C ALA A 185 13.22 1.96 7.41
N LEU A 186 13.81 2.50 6.33
CA LEU A 186 14.46 3.82 6.35
C LEU A 186 13.49 4.96 6.70
N ALA A 187 12.22 4.83 6.36
CA ALA A 187 11.21 5.83 6.72
C ALA A 187 10.84 5.79 8.20
N ASP A 188 11.10 4.68 8.87
CA ASP A 188 10.78 4.48 10.29
C ASP A 188 11.91 4.97 11.22
N MET A 189 13.11 5.19 10.70
CA MET A 189 14.26 5.75 11.42
C MET A 189 14.20 7.28 11.48
#